data_720bc3054a8dabd1d9011e72071293c9
#
_entry.id   720bc3054a8dabd1d9011e72071293c9
#
_cell.length_a   1.000
_cell.length_b   1.000
_cell.length_c   1.000
_cell.angle_alpha   90.00
_cell.angle_beta   90.00
_cell.angle_gamma   90.00
#
_symmetry.space_group_name_H-M   'P 1'
#
loop_
_entity.id
_entity.type
_entity.pdbx_description
1 polymer ?
#
loop_
_entity_poly.entity_id
_entity_poly.type
_entity_poly.pdbx_seq_one_letter_code
_entity_poly.pdbx_strand_id
1 'polypeptide(L)'
;IAGADLHQSVVSRGDWLLAAPIFLPVRKFDARVRVLDSEAKPLAHWTPVHLHLAAADITGRIAVLGERRIMPGEDALAQLVLDAPIGALFGDRFILRDQSAQRTLAGGVVIDPFPPVRGRARPERLAMLRAMETEAPGPALTAMLTCASSGVNLAKFAQTRNLTEAEAAKLRQLDEQIILPAGDGDLALSQARWQ
;
A
#
# COMPACT_ATOMS: atom_id res chain seq x y z
N ILE A 1 18.75 20.52 -0.89
CA ILE A 1 19.62 19.64 -0.07
C ILE A 1 21.03 19.97 -0.49
N ALA A 2 21.86 20.44 0.43
CA ALA A 2 23.28 20.64 0.22
C ALA A 2 24.02 19.55 1.02
N GLY A 3 24.72 18.69 0.30
CA GLY A 3 25.58 17.65 0.89
C GLY A 3 26.89 17.63 0.13
N ALA A 4 28.00 17.61 0.86
CA ALA A 4 29.35 17.72 0.29
C ALA A 4 29.71 16.58 -0.67
N ASP A 5 29.02 15.42 -0.54
CA ASP A 5 29.34 14.18 -1.28
C ASP A 5 28.22 13.77 -2.29
N LEU A 6 27.22 14.64 -2.51
CA LEU A 6 26.14 14.38 -3.46
C LEU A 6 26.47 14.99 -4.83
N HIS A 7 26.87 14.17 -5.78
CA HIS A 7 26.95 14.58 -7.18
C HIS A 7 25.53 14.78 -7.75
N GLN A 8 25.31 15.89 -8.43
CA GLN A 8 24.01 16.27 -9.01
C GLN A 8 23.45 15.21 -9.99
N SER A 9 24.31 14.34 -10.53
CA SER A 9 23.95 13.22 -11.41
C SER A 9 23.34 12.00 -10.68
N VAL A 10 23.41 11.96 -9.35
CA VAL A 10 22.94 10.82 -8.53
C VAL A 10 21.53 11.04 -8.00
N VAL A 11 21.05 12.30 -7.96
CA VAL A 11 19.73 12.66 -7.42
C VAL A 11 18.86 13.21 -8.54
N SER A 12 17.71 12.56 -8.76
CA SER A 12 16.73 12.92 -9.77
C SER A 12 15.44 13.45 -9.13
N ARG A 13 14.63 14.16 -9.93
CA ARG A 13 13.30 14.56 -9.49
C ARG A 13 12.44 13.30 -9.27
N GLY A 14 11.84 13.20 -8.09
CA GLY A 14 11.05 12.03 -7.68
C GLY A 14 11.78 11.10 -6.72
N ASP A 15 13.07 11.29 -6.51
CA ASP A 15 13.84 10.52 -5.54
C ASP A 15 13.42 10.88 -4.10
N TRP A 16 13.43 9.87 -3.25
CA TRP A 16 13.11 10.01 -1.84
C TRP A 16 14.37 9.92 -1.01
N LEU A 17 14.46 10.79 0.00
CA LEU A 17 15.44 10.66 1.08
C LEU A 17 14.86 9.80 2.18
N LEU A 18 15.35 8.59 2.30
CA LEU A 18 14.87 7.59 3.24
C LEU A 18 16.02 7.06 4.10
N ALA A 19 15.72 6.68 5.34
CA ALA A 19 16.62 5.82 6.10
C ALA A 19 16.73 4.44 5.41
N ALA A 20 17.93 3.83 5.41
CA ALA A 20 18.19 2.58 4.72
C ALA A 20 17.16 1.46 4.98
N PRO A 21 16.65 1.26 6.22
CA PRO A 21 15.64 0.21 6.48
C PRO A 21 14.30 0.42 5.78
N ILE A 22 13.98 1.66 5.35
CA ILE A 22 12.69 2.02 4.73
C ILE A 22 12.81 2.03 3.20
N PHE A 23 14.01 1.92 2.66
CA PHE A 23 14.24 1.91 1.22
C PHE A 23 13.83 0.57 0.59
N LEU A 24 12.55 0.45 0.27
CA LEU A 24 11.98 -0.69 -0.43
C LEU A 24 11.17 -0.24 -1.63
N PRO A 25 11.83 -0.01 -2.78
CA PRO A 25 11.13 0.37 -4.01
C PRO A 25 10.25 -0.78 -4.49
N VAL A 26 8.99 -0.45 -4.81
CA VAL A 26 7.97 -1.41 -5.24
C VAL A 26 7.50 -1.12 -6.66
N ARG A 27 7.17 -2.16 -7.42
CA ARG A 27 6.57 -2.06 -8.76
C ARG A 27 5.06 -2.28 -8.75
N LYS A 28 4.48 -2.57 -7.60
CA LYS A 28 3.03 -2.71 -7.41
C LYS A 28 2.69 -2.43 -5.95
N PHE A 29 1.52 -1.87 -5.74
CA PHE A 29 0.93 -1.70 -4.42
C PHE A 29 -0.59 -1.76 -4.50
N ASP A 30 -1.25 -2.13 -3.39
CA ASP A 30 -2.71 -2.10 -3.28
C ASP A 30 -3.15 -0.79 -2.64
N ALA A 31 -4.29 -0.26 -3.09
CA ALA A 31 -4.78 1.05 -2.73
C ALA A 31 -6.31 1.14 -2.72
N ARG A 32 -6.85 2.15 -2.03
CA ARG A 32 -8.20 2.66 -2.25
C ARG A 32 -8.11 3.73 -3.34
N VAL A 33 -8.91 3.61 -4.38
CA VAL A 33 -8.95 4.55 -5.52
C VAL A 33 -10.36 5.09 -5.66
N ARG A 34 -10.51 6.41 -5.69
CA ARG A 34 -11.77 7.13 -5.97
C ARG A 34 -11.68 7.81 -7.32
N VAL A 35 -12.62 7.52 -8.20
CA VAL A 35 -12.77 8.20 -9.50
C VAL A 35 -13.45 9.54 -9.29
N LEU A 36 -12.99 10.56 -10.00
CA LEU A 36 -13.59 11.91 -9.91
C LEU A 36 -15.05 11.87 -10.36
N ASP A 37 -15.91 12.63 -9.67
CA ASP A 37 -17.33 12.79 -10.02
C ASP A 37 -17.50 13.42 -11.41
N SER A 38 -16.53 14.24 -11.84
CA SER A 38 -16.52 14.93 -13.13
C SER A 38 -16.14 14.04 -14.31
N GLU A 39 -15.72 12.78 -14.07
CA GLU A 39 -15.38 11.86 -15.15
C GLU A 39 -16.66 11.39 -15.88
N ALA A 40 -16.57 11.38 -17.22
CA ALA A 40 -17.68 10.92 -18.05
C ALA A 40 -17.76 9.40 -18.18
N LYS A 41 -16.68 8.67 -17.86
CA LYS A 41 -16.56 7.23 -18.06
C LYS A 41 -15.99 6.53 -16.83
N PRO A 42 -16.43 5.29 -16.58
CA PRO A 42 -15.85 4.47 -15.53
C PRO A 42 -14.36 4.21 -15.78
N LEU A 43 -13.59 4.10 -14.69
CA LEU A 43 -12.20 3.64 -14.75
C LEU A 43 -12.20 2.11 -14.79
N ALA A 44 -11.89 1.55 -15.95
CA ALA A 44 -11.95 0.11 -16.19
C ALA A 44 -10.71 -0.63 -15.65
N HIS A 45 -10.89 -1.91 -15.38
CA HIS A 45 -9.77 -2.81 -15.04
C HIS A 45 -8.74 -2.81 -16.17
N TRP A 46 -7.45 -2.72 -15.78
CA TRP A 46 -6.28 -2.72 -16.65
C TRP A 46 -6.10 -1.46 -17.52
N THR A 47 -6.78 -0.37 -17.18
CA THR A 47 -6.59 0.94 -17.84
C THR A 47 -5.15 1.42 -17.61
N PRO A 48 -4.45 1.88 -18.68
CA PRO A 48 -3.16 2.55 -18.53
C PRO A 48 -3.34 3.93 -17.89
N VAL A 49 -2.45 4.27 -16.96
CA VAL A 49 -2.49 5.52 -16.18
C VAL A 49 -1.09 6.08 -15.97
N HIS A 50 -1.00 7.39 -15.76
CA HIS A 50 0.13 8.03 -15.10
C HIS A 50 -0.18 8.16 -13.61
N LEU A 51 0.70 7.61 -12.78
CA LEU A 51 0.67 7.76 -11.34
C LEU A 51 1.56 8.92 -10.93
N HIS A 52 1.00 9.88 -10.19
CA HIS A 52 1.75 10.92 -9.51
C HIS A 52 1.70 10.67 -8.01
N LEU A 53 2.83 10.33 -7.42
CA LEU A 53 3.00 10.15 -5.99
C LEU A 53 4.19 10.99 -5.52
N ALA A 54 3.93 11.95 -4.63
CA ALA A 54 4.90 13.00 -4.29
C ALA A 54 5.46 13.71 -5.55
N ALA A 55 6.76 13.67 -5.79
CA ALA A 55 7.38 14.25 -6.97
C ALA A 55 7.60 13.25 -8.13
N ALA A 56 7.24 11.97 -7.93
CA ALA A 56 7.37 10.96 -8.97
C ALA A 56 6.19 10.99 -9.95
N ASP A 57 6.48 10.77 -11.23
CA ASP A 57 5.52 10.57 -12.32
C ASP A 57 5.91 9.28 -13.04
N ILE A 58 5.08 8.25 -12.90
CA ILE A 58 5.38 6.90 -13.40
C ILE A 58 4.17 6.34 -14.13
N THR A 59 4.41 5.76 -15.30
CA THR A 59 3.38 5.01 -16.02
C THR A 59 3.10 3.66 -15.37
N GLY A 60 1.88 3.16 -15.59
CA GLY A 60 1.48 1.87 -15.09
C GLY A 60 0.05 1.52 -15.48
N ARG A 61 -0.51 0.54 -14.83
CA ARG A 61 -1.88 0.09 -15.04
C ARG A 61 -2.62 -0.09 -13.72
N ILE A 62 -3.91 0.21 -13.73
CA ILE A 62 -4.80 -0.06 -12.60
C ILE A 62 -5.52 -1.39 -12.78
N ALA A 63 -5.37 -2.29 -11.82
CA ALA A 63 -6.13 -3.52 -11.71
C ALA A 63 -7.20 -3.36 -10.62
N VAL A 64 -8.44 -3.11 -10.99
CA VAL A 64 -9.57 -3.03 -10.04
C VAL A 64 -9.78 -4.40 -9.39
N LEU A 65 -9.94 -4.44 -8.07
CA LEU A 65 -10.06 -5.66 -7.29
C LEU A 65 -11.51 -5.91 -6.88
N GLY A 66 -12.00 -7.12 -7.12
CA GLY A 66 -13.38 -7.50 -6.80
C GLY A 66 -14.42 -7.08 -7.84
N GLU A 67 -14.16 -6.03 -8.58
CA GLU A 67 -15.02 -5.48 -9.64
C GLU A 67 -14.24 -5.31 -10.95
N ARG A 68 -14.95 -4.98 -12.02
CA ARG A 68 -14.30 -4.75 -13.32
C ARG A 68 -14.04 -3.28 -13.63
N ARG A 69 -14.65 -2.37 -12.89
CA ARG A 69 -14.56 -0.92 -13.10
C ARG A 69 -14.96 -0.16 -11.83
N ILE A 70 -14.53 1.09 -11.74
CA ILE A 70 -14.95 2.04 -10.71
C ILE A 70 -15.77 3.12 -11.41
N MET A 71 -17.00 3.35 -10.97
CA MET A 71 -17.87 4.39 -11.55
C MET A 71 -17.40 5.80 -11.12
N PRO A 72 -17.72 6.84 -11.90
CA PRO A 72 -17.50 8.23 -11.45
C PRO A 72 -18.13 8.47 -10.09
N GLY A 73 -17.39 9.12 -9.19
CA GLY A 73 -17.83 9.39 -7.82
C GLY A 73 -17.71 8.21 -6.84
N GLU A 74 -17.43 7.01 -7.32
CA GLU A 74 -17.26 5.84 -6.48
C GLU A 74 -15.79 5.55 -6.17
N ASP A 75 -15.57 4.71 -5.16
CA ASP A 75 -14.25 4.20 -4.80
C ASP A 75 -14.24 2.66 -4.75
N ALA A 76 -13.09 2.10 -5.03
CA ALA A 76 -12.86 0.66 -4.94
C ALA A 76 -11.42 0.33 -4.54
N LEU A 77 -11.20 -0.90 -4.10
CA LEU A 77 -9.88 -1.46 -3.96
C LEU A 77 -9.26 -1.71 -5.33
N ALA A 78 -8.02 -1.33 -5.50
CA ALA A 78 -7.29 -1.53 -6.74
C ALA A 78 -5.81 -1.84 -6.46
N GLN A 79 -5.17 -2.51 -7.40
CA GLN A 79 -3.72 -2.67 -7.42
C GLN A 79 -3.13 -1.83 -8.54
N LEU A 80 -2.18 -0.97 -8.23
CA LEU A 80 -1.36 -0.27 -9.21
C LEU A 80 -0.18 -1.17 -9.57
N VAL A 81 0.02 -1.37 -10.88
CA VAL A 81 1.15 -2.13 -11.44
C VAL A 81 1.96 -1.15 -12.27
N LEU A 82 3.19 -0.88 -11.85
CA LEU A 82 4.02 0.22 -12.34
C LEU A 82 5.13 -0.27 -13.27
N ASP A 83 5.46 0.53 -14.25
CA ASP A 83 6.52 0.25 -15.22
C ASP A 83 7.92 0.47 -14.62
N ALA A 84 8.04 1.31 -13.59
CA ALA A 84 9.27 1.54 -12.82
C ALA A 84 9.02 1.42 -11.31
N PRO A 85 10.03 1.10 -10.50
CA PRO A 85 9.89 1.04 -9.05
C PRO A 85 9.73 2.43 -8.43
N ILE A 86 8.95 2.52 -7.34
CA ILE A 86 8.71 3.74 -6.57
C ILE A 86 8.72 3.43 -5.08
N GLY A 87 9.12 4.39 -4.26
CA GLY A 87 8.84 4.35 -2.82
C GLY A 87 7.35 4.56 -2.57
N ALA A 88 6.75 3.74 -1.73
CA ALA A 88 5.36 3.89 -1.30
C ALA A 88 5.18 3.34 0.11
N LEU A 89 4.43 4.06 0.94
CA LEU A 89 4.09 3.69 2.30
C LEU A 89 2.58 3.75 2.51
N PHE A 90 2.09 3.07 3.53
CA PHE A 90 0.68 3.18 3.94
C PHE A 90 0.31 4.65 4.19
N GLY A 91 -0.84 5.06 3.65
CA GLY A 91 -1.34 6.42 3.82
C GLY A 91 -0.85 7.42 2.76
N ASP A 92 0.14 7.06 1.94
CA ASP A 92 0.59 7.93 0.86
C ASP A 92 -0.53 8.19 -0.13
N ARG A 93 -0.75 9.47 -0.44
CA ARG A 93 -1.76 9.92 -1.41
C ARG A 93 -1.14 10.04 -2.79
N PHE A 94 -1.90 9.64 -3.79
CA PHE A 94 -1.51 9.73 -5.18
C PHE A 94 -2.66 10.19 -6.08
N ILE A 95 -2.29 10.63 -7.28
CA ILE A 95 -3.22 11.03 -8.34
C ILE A 95 -2.98 10.12 -9.55
N LEU A 96 -4.07 9.72 -10.20
CA LEU A 96 -4.05 9.02 -11.47
C LEU A 96 -4.49 9.97 -12.59
N ARG A 97 -3.67 10.07 -13.62
CA ARG A 97 -3.98 10.81 -14.84
C ARG A 97 -4.15 9.85 -16.01
N ASP A 98 -4.75 10.34 -17.08
CA ASP A 98 -4.88 9.59 -18.33
C ASP A 98 -3.51 9.34 -18.98
N GLN A 99 -3.48 8.49 -20.01
CA GLN A 99 -2.25 8.09 -20.69
C GLN A 99 -1.49 9.28 -21.32
N SER A 100 -2.15 10.39 -21.58
CA SER A 100 -1.52 11.63 -22.07
C SER A 100 -1.04 12.54 -20.94
N ALA A 101 -1.28 12.15 -19.68
CA ALA A 101 -1.01 12.95 -18.48
C ALA A 101 -1.65 14.35 -18.50
N GLN A 102 -2.75 14.53 -19.24
CA GLN A 102 -3.42 15.82 -19.37
C GLN A 102 -4.63 15.94 -18.46
N ARG A 103 -5.32 14.84 -18.18
CA ARG A 103 -6.55 14.83 -17.40
C ARG A 103 -6.41 13.95 -16.16
N THR A 104 -6.85 14.47 -15.01
CA THR A 104 -6.93 13.68 -13.77
C THR A 104 -8.18 12.81 -13.82
N LEU A 105 -8.02 11.52 -13.62
CA LEU A 105 -9.09 10.51 -13.62
C LEU A 105 -9.55 10.19 -12.21
N ALA A 106 -8.60 10.04 -11.28
CA ALA A 106 -8.84 9.52 -9.95
C ALA A 106 -7.78 10.01 -8.96
N GLY A 107 -8.07 9.88 -7.69
CA GLY A 107 -7.10 9.94 -6.61
C GLY A 107 -7.16 8.68 -5.76
N GLY A 108 -6.15 8.48 -4.91
CA GLY A 108 -6.15 7.30 -4.06
C GLY A 108 -5.19 7.39 -2.89
N VAL A 109 -5.26 6.37 -2.04
CA VAL A 109 -4.40 6.20 -0.86
C VAL A 109 -3.81 4.80 -0.87
N VAL A 110 -2.50 4.70 -0.66
CA VAL A 110 -1.79 3.42 -0.56
C VAL A 110 -2.24 2.68 0.70
N ILE A 111 -2.63 1.42 0.56
CA ILE A 111 -3.00 0.53 1.67
C ILE A 111 -1.87 -0.46 1.95
N ASP A 112 -1.39 -1.16 0.93
CA ASP A 112 -0.33 -2.16 1.08
C ASP A 112 0.72 -2.01 -0.03
N PRO A 113 1.93 -1.53 0.31
CA PRO A 113 3.04 -1.44 -0.64
C PRO A 113 3.65 -2.81 -0.97
N PHE A 114 3.35 -3.88 -0.20
CA PHE A 114 3.92 -5.22 -0.36
C PHE A 114 2.86 -6.29 -0.65
N PRO A 115 2.03 -6.12 -1.70
CA PRO A 115 0.98 -7.08 -2.00
C PRO A 115 1.55 -8.45 -2.36
N PRO A 116 0.78 -9.53 -2.11
CA PRO A 116 1.21 -10.87 -2.45
C PRO A 116 1.42 -11.03 -3.96
N VAL A 117 2.27 -12.00 -4.33
CA VAL A 117 2.58 -12.27 -5.74
C VAL A 117 1.35 -12.78 -6.49
N ARG A 118 0.47 -13.52 -5.82
CA ARG A 118 -0.74 -14.14 -6.40
C ARG A 118 -1.95 -13.92 -5.50
N GLY A 119 -3.15 -14.03 -6.05
CA GLY A 119 -4.39 -14.00 -5.28
C GLY A 119 -4.86 -12.61 -4.88
N ARG A 120 -4.48 -11.55 -5.61
CA ARG A 120 -4.82 -10.14 -5.33
C ARG A 120 -6.31 -9.85 -5.14
N ALA A 121 -7.20 -10.63 -5.78
CA ALA A 121 -8.66 -10.45 -5.72
C ALA A 121 -9.38 -11.57 -4.97
N ARG A 122 -8.67 -12.40 -4.19
CA ARG A 122 -9.31 -13.41 -3.33
C ARG A 122 -10.10 -12.74 -2.21
N PRO A 123 -11.24 -13.31 -1.80
CA PRO A 123 -12.07 -12.73 -0.73
C PRO A 123 -11.29 -12.42 0.55
N GLU A 124 -10.40 -13.33 0.95
CA GLU A 124 -9.55 -13.18 2.15
C GLU A 124 -8.58 -11.98 2.00
N ARG A 125 -8.03 -11.79 0.78
CA ARG A 125 -7.17 -10.64 0.51
C ARG A 125 -7.95 -9.32 0.55
N LEU A 126 -9.15 -9.28 0.00
CA LEU A 126 -10.01 -8.10 0.05
C LEU A 126 -10.43 -7.76 1.49
N ALA A 127 -10.75 -8.78 2.31
CA ALA A 127 -11.02 -8.59 3.74
C ALA A 127 -9.79 -8.03 4.46
N MET A 128 -8.60 -8.56 4.18
CA MET A 128 -7.34 -8.10 4.73
C MET A 128 -7.07 -6.63 4.36
N LEU A 129 -7.26 -6.23 3.10
CA LEU A 129 -7.08 -4.85 2.67
C LEU A 129 -8.02 -3.89 3.40
N ARG A 130 -9.29 -4.28 3.58
CA ARG A 130 -10.24 -3.46 4.37
C ARG A 130 -9.82 -3.31 5.83
N ALA A 131 -9.28 -4.36 6.44
CA ALA A 131 -8.73 -4.29 7.79
C ALA A 131 -7.51 -3.36 7.86
N MET A 132 -6.64 -3.39 6.83
CA MET A 132 -5.48 -2.52 6.72
C MET A 132 -5.82 -1.03 6.55
N GLU A 133 -7.00 -0.68 6.06
CA GLU A 133 -7.44 0.71 5.91
C GLU A 133 -7.64 1.43 7.25
N THR A 134 -7.78 0.69 8.35
CA THR A 134 -7.86 1.29 9.69
C THR A 134 -6.60 2.10 9.99
N GLU A 135 -6.76 3.37 10.30
CA GLU A 135 -5.64 4.31 10.43
C GLU A 135 -4.74 3.97 11.63
N ALA A 136 -5.35 3.73 12.79
CA ALA A 136 -4.61 3.41 14.01
C ALA A 136 -3.96 2.02 13.94
N PRO A 137 -2.63 1.88 14.20
CA PRO A 137 -1.91 0.63 14.01
C PRO A 137 -2.42 -0.55 14.85
N GLY A 138 -2.74 -0.33 16.13
CA GLY A 138 -3.25 -1.37 17.02
C GLY A 138 -4.58 -1.96 16.53
N PRO A 139 -5.65 -1.15 16.38
CA PRO A 139 -6.92 -1.58 15.80
C PRO A 139 -6.79 -2.23 14.41
N ALA A 140 -5.89 -1.71 13.55
CA ALA A 140 -5.63 -2.32 12.26
C ALA A 140 -5.07 -3.74 12.39
N LEU A 141 -4.06 -3.92 13.26
CA LEU A 141 -3.47 -5.25 13.50
C LEU A 141 -4.52 -6.22 14.05
N THR A 142 -5.32 -5.81 15.04
CA THR A 142 -6.42 -6.61 15.58
C THR A 142 -7.41 -7.03 14.47
N ALA A 143 -7.85 -6.10 13.64
CA ALA A 143 -8.73 -6.39 12.51
C ALA A 143 -8.09 -7.34 11.48
N MET A 144 -6.80 -7.16 11.19
CA MET A 144 -6.05 -8.06 10.29
C MET A 144 -5.97 -9.47 10.86
N LEU A 145 -5.73 -9.64 12.15
CA LEU A 145 -5.64 -10.94 12.81
C LEU A 145 -6.96 -11.73 12.73
N THR A 146 -8.11 -11.07 12.66
CA THR A 146 -9.40 -11.76 12.44
C THR A 146 -9.53 -12.33 11.03
N CYS A 147 -8.86 -11.74 10.04
CA CYS A 147 -8.90 -12.15 8.62
C CYS A 147 -7.74 -13.07 8.24
N ALA A 148 -6.57 -12.93 8.90
CA ALA A 148 -5.33 -13.61 8.54
C ALA A 148 -5.35 -15.09 8.95
N SER A 149 -5.43 -16.00 7.98
CA SER A 149 -5.31 -17.46 8.25
C SER A 149 -3.87 -17.86 8.62
N SER A 150 -2.86 -17.14 8.13
CA SER A 150 -1.44 -17.44 8.32
C SER A 150 -0.74 -16.46 9.27
N GLY A 151 -1.51 -15.63 10.00
CA GLY A 151 -0.96 -14.60 10.85
C GLY A 151 -0.49 -13.34 10.11
N VAL A 152 0.06 -12.39 10.86
CA VAL A 152 0.57 -11.10 10.37
C VAL A 152 2.04 -10.97 10.77
N ASN A 153 2.92 -10.75 9.80
CA ASN A 153 4.32 -10.44 10.06
C ASN A 153 4.44 -9.02 10.61
N LEU A 154 4.85 -8.87 11.88
CA LEU A 154 4.89 -7.60 12.59
C LEU A 154 5.96 -6.65 12.05
N ALA A 155 7.11 -7.17 11.62
CA ALA A 155 8.17 -6.34 11.05
C ALA A 155 7.69 -5.70 9.73
N LYS A 156 7.06 -6.49 8.87
CA LYS A 156 6.50 -6.02 7.62
C LYS A 156 5.34 -5.04 7.83
N PHE A 157 4.49 -5.30 8.83
CA PHE A 157 3.41 -4.39 9.21
C PHE A 157 3.96 -3.04 9.68
N ALA A 158 4.96 -3.05 10.56
CA ALA A 158 5.61 -1.83 11.05
C ALA A 158 6.28 -1.05 9.91
N GLN A 159 6.97 -1.73 9.01
CA GLN A 159 7.61 -1.15 7.84
C GLN A 159 6.60 -0.52 6.87
N THR A 160 5.50 -1.22 6.57
CA THR A 160 4.41 -0.71 5.73
C THR A 160 3.89 0.63 6.23
N ARG A 161 3.78 0.78 7.55
CA ARG A 161 3.22 1.96 8.22
C ARG A 161 4.27 2.95 8.70
N ASN A 162 5.54 2.72 8.38
CA ASN A 162 6.66 3.56 8.84
C ASN A 162 6.63 3.79 10.36
N LEU A 163 6.35 2.74 11.13
CA LEU A 163 6.30 2.83 12.58
C LEU A 163 7.71 2.94 13.17
N THR A 164 7.84 3.71 14.22
CA THR A 164 9.04 3.73 15.04
C THR A 164 9.20 2.42 15.82
N GLU A 165 10.41 2.14 16.30
CA GLU A 165 10.69 0.94 17.08
C GLU A 165 9.84 0.88 18.37
N ALA A 166 9.60 2.04 19.00
CA ALA A 166 8.74 2.14 20.18
C ALA A 166 7.27 1.83 19.86
N GLU A 167 6.74 2.27 18.71
CA GLU A 167 5.39 1.95 18.27
C GLU A 167 5.26 0.47 17.89
N ALA A 168 6.23 -0.08 17.19
CA ALA A 168 6.27 -1.50 16.86
C ALA A 168 6.36 -2.40 18.11
N ALA A 169 7.10 -1.96 19.15
CA ALA A 169 7.17 -2.68 20.42
C ALA A 169 5.82 -2.72 21.14
N LYS A 170 5.03 -1.63 21.10
CA LYS A 170 3.67 -1.60 21.67
C LYS A 170 2.73 -2.60 21.00
N LEU A 171 2.87 -2.84 19.70
CA LEU A 171 2.04 -3.81 18.99
C LEU A 171 2.24 -5.25 19.49
N ARG A 172 3.44 -5.59 19.99
CA ARG A 172 3.71 -6.91 20.59
C ARG A 172 3.02 -7.12 21.94
N GLN A 173 2.53 -6.06 22.56
CA GLN A 173 1.87 -6.08 23.88
C GLN A 173 0.35 -6.07 23.77
N LEU A 174 -0.22 -6.11 22.57
CA LEU A 174 -1.66 -6.19 22.39
C LEU A 174 -2.17 -7.53 22.92
N ASP A 175 -3.32 -7.47 23.61
CA ASP A 175 -4.03 -8.65 24.10
C ASP A 175 -4.56 -9.50 22.93
N GLU A 176 -4.89 -10.77 23.23
CA GLU A 176 -5.54 -11.71 22.30
C GLU A 176 -4.68 -12.16 21.09
N GLN A 177 -3.37 -11.93 21.14
CA GLN A 177 -2.45 -12.43 20.12
C GLN A 177 -1.39 -13.38 20.68
N ILE A 178 -0.94 -14.30 19.84
CA ILE A 178 0.22 -15.16 20.09
C ILE A 178 1.34 -14.68 19.16
N ILE A 179 2.52 -14.44 19.73
CA ILE A 179 3.70 -14.04 18.97
C ILE A 179 4.61 -15.24 18.81
N LEU A 180 4.89 -15.61 17.58
CA LEU A 180 5.85 -16.66 17.23
C LEU A 180 7.06 -16.02 16.54
N PRO A 181 8.30 -16.34 16.99
CA PRO A 181 9.49 -15.94 16.28
C PRO A 181 9.50 -16.54 14.88
N ALA A 182 9.78 -15.73 13.85
CA ALA A 182 9.96 -16.16 12.47
C ALA A 182 11.23 -15.52 11.90
N GLY A 183 11.83 -16.13 10.88
CA GLY A 183 13.13 -15.73 10.37
C GLY A 183 13.23 -14.31 9.79
N ASP A 184 12.12 -13.77 9.33
CA ASP A 184 11.99 -12.42 8.75
C ASP A 184 11.17 -11.43 9.62
N GLY A 185 11.04 -11.74 10.93
CA GLY A 185 10.30 -10.96 11.91
C GLY A 185 9.26 -11.81 12.64
N ASP A 186 8.74 -11.26 13.76
CA ASP A 186 7.75 -11.96 14.56
C ASP A 186 6.41 -12.08 13.82
N LEU A 187 5.80 -13.27 13.94
CA LEU A 187 4.48 -13.55 13.39
C LEU A 187 3.42 -13.45 14.49
N ALA A 188 2.49 -12.54 14.35
CA ALA A 188 1.32 -12.42 15.21
C ALA A 188 0.18 -13.30 14.70
N LEU A 189 -0.42 -14.08 15.59
CA LEU A 189 -1.56 -14.96 15.33
C LEU A 189 -2.70 -14.58 16.27
N SER A 190 -3.93 -14.72 15.81
CA SER A 190 -5.11 -14.58 16.69
C SER A 190 -5.16 -15.75 17.68
N GLN A 191 -5.28 -15.45 18.97
CA GLN A 191 -5.42 -16.48 20.02
C GLN A 191 -6.66 -17.35 19.80
N ALA A 192 -7.76 -16.77 19.35
CA ALA A 192 -9.00 -17.50 19.07
C ALA A 192 -8.89 -18.55 17.95
N ARG A 193 -7.87 -18.45 17.09
CA ARG A 193 -7.61 -19.40 15.99
C ARG A 193 -6.60 -20.48 16.35
N TRP A 194 -5.88 -20.31 17.44
CA TRP A 194 -4.88 -21.27 17.92
C TRP A 194 -5.51 -22.42 18.74
N GLN A 195 -6.73 -22.22 19.23
CA GLN A 195 -7.54 -23.24 19.93
C GLN A 195 -8.27 -24.14 18.93
#